data_d3e431406e346178340aada6eb90c0f8
#
_entry.id   d3e431406e346178340aada6eb90c0f8
#
_cell.length_a   1.000
_cell.length_b   1.000
_cell.length_c   1.000
_cell.angle_alpha   90.00
_cell.angle_beta   90.00
_cell.angle_gamma   90.00
#
_symmetry.space_group_name_H-M   'P 1'
#
loop_
_entity.id
_entity.type
_entity.pdbx_description
1 polymer ?
#
loop_
_entity_poly.entity_id
_entity_poly.type
_entity_poly.pdbx_seq_one_letter_code
_entity_poly.pdbx_strand_id
1 'polypeptide(L)'
;MFETLIPRFPDYELIDSGDFEKLERFGRYVVRRPEPQAIWRRTLSEEEWRRTADAAFLRDARSDERGVWRLKPQTPDRWTVGYDHAGMHLRMRMGLTSFKHVGIFPEQAANWNFIYDNCVRMRAEGRTPKVLNLFAYTGGATLAARAAGADTTHVDSVKQVVT
;
A
#
# COMPACT_ATOMS: atom_id res chain seq x y z
N MET A 1 9.17 6.70 -26.31
CA MET A 1 7.88 6.29 -25.70
C MET A 1 8.21 5.88 -24.30
N PHE A 2 7.68 6.55 -23.29
CA PHE A 2 7.89 6.15 -21.90
C PHE A 2 6.91 5.01 -21.59
N GLU A 3 7.43 3.83 -21.28
CA GLU A 3 6.62 2.70 -20.83
C GLU A 3 6.28 2.90 -19.37
N THR A 4 5.02 3.14 -19.08
CA THR A 4 4.56 3.25 -17.69
C THR A 4 4.34 1.84 -17.17
N LEU A 5 5.21 1.38 -16.27
CA LEU A 5 5.05 0.11 -15.58
C LEU A 5 3.94 0.25 -14.53
N ILE A 6 2.71 -0.02 -14.93
CA ILE A 6 1.57 -0.11 -14.00
C ILE A 6 1.33 -1.59 -13.73
N PRO A 7 1.76 -2.12 -12.57
CA PRO A 7 1.49 -3.50 -12.24
C PRO A 7 0.00 -3.73 -12.03
N ARG A 8 -0.49 -4.86 -12.50
CA ARG A 8 -1.87 -5.27 -12.23
C ARG A 8 -2.02 -5.62 -10.75
N PHE A 9 -2.76 -4.79 -10.02
CA PHE A 9 -3.07 -5.02 -8.61
C PHE A 9 -4.59 -5.11 -8.43
N PRO A 10 -5.22 -6.30 -8.56
CA PRO A 10 -6.68 -6.45 -8.54
C PRO A 10 -7.35 -5.94 -7.26
N ASP A 11 -6.67 -6.06 -6.12
CA ASP A 11 -7.16 -5.59 -4.82
C ASP A 11 -6.88 -4.10 -4.55
N TYR A 12 -6.36 -3.35 -5.54
CA TYR A 12 -6.15 -1.92 -5.41
C TYR A 12 -6.66 -1.15 -6.63
N GLU A 13 -7.24 0.01 -6.37
CA GLU A 13 -7.65 0.97 -7.39
C GLU A 13 -7.64 2.39 -6.82
N LEU A 14 -7.02 3.32 -7.55
CA LEU A 14 -7.22 4.74 -7.31
C LEU A 14 -8.49 5.16 -8.05
N ILE A 15 -9.58 5.39 -7.32
CA ILE A 15 -10.89 5.72 -7.88
C ILE A 15 -10.93 7.17 -8.33
N ASP A 16 -10.45 8.09 -7.47
CA ASP A 16 -10.36 9.52 -7.76
C ASP A 16 -9.33 10.18 -6.86
N SER A 17 -8.81 11.33 -7.28
CA SER A 17 -7.92 12.16 -6.47
C SER A 17 -8.07 13.63 -6.81
N GLY A 18 -7.81 14.51 -5.86
CA GLY A 18 -7.87 15.94 -6.03
C GLY A 18 -8.28 16.63 -4.73
N ASP A 19 -8.21 17.95 -4.74
CA ASP A 19 -8.52 18.79 -3.57
C ASP A 19 -7.81 18.31 -2.30
N PHE A 20 -6.52 17.89 -2.45
CA PHE A 20 -5.63 17.38 -1.38
C PHE A 20 -6.07 16.06 -0.74
N GLU A 21 -6.89 15.27 -1.43
CA GLU A 21 -7.36 13.97 -0.96
C GLU A 21 -7.31 12.92 -2.08
N LYS A 22 -7.42 11.66 -1.69
CA LYS A 22 -7.59 10.54 -2.60
C LYS A 22 -8.63 9.55 -2.09
N LEU A 23 -9.33 8.96 -3.03
CA LEU A 23 -10.34 7.93 -2.84
C LEU A 23 -9.81 6.64 -3.45
N GLU A 24 -9.52 5.65 -2.62
CA GLU A 24 -8.83 4.42 -3.02
C GLU A 24 -9.59 3.19 -2.53
N ARG A 25 -9.65 2.17 -3.36
CA ARG A 25 -10.15 0.85 -2.97
C ARG A 25 -8.99 -0.07 -2.60
N PHE A 26 -9.12 -0.73 -1.46
CA PHE A 26 -8.22 -1.80 -0.99
C PHE A 26 -9.04 -3.06 -0.69
N GLY A 27 -8.95 -4.06 -1.55
CA GLY A 27 -9.81 -5.22 -1.54
C GLY A 27 -11.26 -4.80 -1.81
N ARG A 28 -12.14 -4.99 -0.84
CA ARG A 28 -13.57 -4.64 -0.92
C ARG A 28 -13.92 -3.27 -0.31
N TYR A 29 -12.97 -2.61 0.37
CA TYR A 29 -13.25 -1.37 1.11
C TYR A 29 -12.62 -0.17 0.44
N VAL A 30 -13.36 0.93 0.44
CA VAL A 30 -12.95 2.21 -0.12
C VAL A 30 -12.61 3.18 1.01
N VAL A 31 -11.43 3.76 0.93
CA VAL A 31 -10.95 4.74 1.92
C VAL A 31 -10.75 6.09 1.29
N ARG A 32 -11.15 7.14 2.02
CA ARG A 32 -10.87 8.54 1.71
C ARG A 32 -9.81 9.03 2.68
N ARG A 33 -8.70 9.57 2.16
CA ARG A 33 -7.59 10.04 2.99
C ARG A 33 -6.84 11.21 2.37
N PRO A 34 -6.11 12.01 3.18
CA PRO A 34 -5.31 13.13 2.69
C PRO A 34 -4.22 12.70 1.71
N GLU A 35 -4.08 13.49 0.64
CA GLU A 35 -2.97 13.42 -0.32
C GLU A 35 -2.54 14.84 -0.69
N PRO A 36 -1.57 15.42 0.03
CA PRO A 36 -1.17 16.82 -0.16
C PRO A 36 -0.67 17.16 -1.57
N GLN A 37 -0.26 16.16 -2.34
CA GLN A 37 0.22 16.36 -3.70
C GLN A 37 -0.90 16.43 -4.75
N ALA A 38 -2.12 16.04 -4.40
CA ALA A 38 -3.28 16.09 -5.28
C ALA A 38 -3.88 17.51 -5.32
N ILE A 39 -3.16 18.46 -5.91
CA ILE A 39 -3.51 19.90 -5.97
C ILE A 39 -4.57 20.24 -7.05
N TRP A 40 -4.90 19.28 -7.91
CA TRP A 40 -5.94 19.42 -8.92
C TRP A 40 -7.33 19.23 -8.31
N ARG A 41 -8.37 19.58 -9.08
CA ARG A 41 -9.75 19.31 -8.67
C ARG A 41 -10.09 17.84 -8.86
N ARG A 42 -10.84 17.26 -7.93
CA ARG A 42 -11.36 15.90 -8.08
C ARG A 42 -12.41 15.84 -9.19
N THR A 43 -12.54 14.66 -9.79
CA THR A 43 -13.47 14.39 -10.88
C THR A 43 -14.90 14.15 -10.36
N LEU A 44 -15.00 13.38 -9.27
CA LEU A 44 -16.28 13.05 -8.64
C LEU A 44 -16.72 14.16 -7.67
N SER A 45 -18.01 14.31 -7.49
CA SER A 45 -18.61 15.23 -6.53
C SER A 45 -18.35 14.80 -5.08
N GLU A 46 -18.48 15.74 -4.14
CA GLU A 46 -18.38 15.45 -2.69
C GLU A 46 -19.42 14.41 -2.24
N GLU A 47 -20.61 14.42 -2.84
CA GLU A 47 -21.66 13.45 -2.52
C GLU A 47 -21.27 12.04 -2.98
N GLU A 48 -20.70 11.89 -4.17
CA GLU A 48 -20.21 10.62 -4.68
C GLU A 48 -19.07 10.09 -3.82
N TRP A 49 -18.12 10.93 -3.44
CA TRP A 49 -17.05 10.54 -2.51
C TRP A 49 -17.59 10.03 -1.19
N ARG A 50 -18.53 10.78 -0.58
CA ARG A 50 -19.16 10.40 0.69
C ARG A 50 -19.96 9.11 0.58
N ARG A 51 -20.65 8.91 -0.54
CA ARG A 51 -21.42 7.68 -0.80
C ARG A 51 -20.49 6.47 -1.00
N THR A 52 -19.37 6.65 -1.70
CA THR A 52 -18.45 5.59 -2.08
C THR A 52 -17.53 5.18 -0.94
N ALA A 53 -16.97 6.13 -0.19
CA ALA A 53 -16.04 5.84 0.88
C ALA A 53 -16.69 5.03 2.01
N ASP A 54 -16.07 3.92 2.42
CA ASP A 54 -16.42 3.13 3.60
C ASP A 54 -15.77 3.69 4.88
N ALA A 55 -14.57 4.27 4.73
CA ALA A 55 -13.86 4.93 5.80
C ALA A 55 -13.26 6.26 5.31
N ALA A 56 -13.30 7.29 6.16
CA ALA A 56 -12.70 8.60 5.89
C ALA A 56 -11.78 9.02 7.03
N PHE A 57 -10.56 9.42 6.69
CA PHE A 57 -9.59 9.93 7.66
C PHE A 57 -9.86 11.41 7.96
N LEU A 58 -10.09 11.70 9.21
CA LEU A 58 -10.23 13.07 9.71
C LEU A 58 -8.92 13.48 10.39
N ARG A 59 -8.19 14.38 9.74
CA ARG A 59 -6.91 14.89 10.24
C ARG A 59 -7.08 15.64 11.55
N ASP A 60 -6.15 15.44 12.50
CA ASP A 60 -6.02 16.29 13.67
C ASP A 60 -5.47 17.66 13.25
N ALA A 61 -6.08 18.75 13.73
CA ALA A 61 -5.62 20.11 13.42
C ALA A 61 -4.18 20.41 13.88
N ARG A 62 -3.63 19.58 14.77
CA ARG A 62 -2.29 19.73 15.36
C ARG A 62 -1.25 18.80 14.73
N SER A 63 -1.60 18.00 13.72
CA SER A 63 -0.71 17.01 13.13
C SER A 63 -1.05 16.76 11.67
N ASP A 64 -0.03 16.73 10.82
CA ASP A 64 -0.21 16.38 9.41
C ASP A 64 -0.38 14.87 9.17
N GLU A 65 0.01 14.04 10.13
CA GLU A 65 0.05 12.59 10.01
C GLU A 65 -1.02 11.88 10.86
N ARG A 66 -1.46 12.50 11.97
CA ARG A 66 -2.38 11.90 12.92
C ARG A 66 -3.81 12.35 12.72
N GLY A 67 -4.74 11.50 13.11
CA GLY A 67 -6.16 11.76 13.04
C GLY A 67 -6.97 10.55 13.49
N VAL A 68 -8.22 10.56 13.10
CA VAL A 68 -9.18 9.50 13.41
C VAL A 68 -9.88 9.04 12.14
N TRP A 69 -10.17 7.76 12.05
CA TRP A 69 -10.99 7.20 10.97
C TRP A 69 -12.46 7.23 11.38
N ARG A 70 -13.29 7.80 10.52
CA ARG A 70 -14.74 7.67 10.59
C ARG A 70 -15.14 6.54 9.66
N LEU A 71 -15.72 5.47 10.20
CA LEU A 71 -16.11 4.28 9.48
C LEU A 71 -17.62 4.25 9.29
N LYS A 72 -18.07 3.75 8.14
CA LYS A 72 -19.46 3.33 7.97
C LYS A 72 -19.76 2.08 8.79
N PRO A 73 -21.02 1.82 9.15
CA PRO A 73 -21.42 0.58 9.80
C PRO A 73 -20.87 -0.65 9.03
N GLN A 74 -20.41 -1.68 9.75
CA GLN A 74 -19.84 -2.92 9.21
C GLN A 74 -18.49 -2.79 8.48
N THR A 75 -17.87 -1.61 8.44
CA THR A 75 -16.50 -1.45 7.95
C THR A 75 -15.54 -1.86 9.06
N PRO A 76 -14.71 -2.89 8.87
CA PRO A 76 -13.73 -3.29 9.89
C PRO A 76 -12.58 -2.29 9.95
N ASP A 77 -11.89 -2.26 11.08
CA ASP A 77 -10.64 -1.51 11.23
C ASP A 77 -9.43 -2.24 10.65
N ARG A 78 -9.59 -3.54 10.30
CA ARG A 78 -8.54 -4.40 9.73
C ARG A 78 -9.11 -5.38 8.72
N TRP A 79 -8.38 -5.57 7.61
CA TRP A 79 -8.68 -6.59 6.60
C TRP A 79 -7.42 -7.03 5.87
N THR A 80 -7.52 -7.95 4.94
CA THR A 80 -6.39 -8.45 4.15
C THR A 80 -6.62 -8.15 2.68
N VAL A 81 -5.53 -7.76 1.99
CA VAL A 81 -5.46 -7.66 0.53
C VAL A 81 -4.41 -8.62 -0.01
N GLY A 82 -4.63 -9.09 -1.23
CA GLY A 82 -3.73 -9.97 -1.94
C GLY A 82 -2.99 -9.24 -3.05
N TYR A 83 -1.75 -9.65 -3.30
CA TYR A 83 -0.99 -9.26 -4.47
C TYR A 83 -0.27 -10.49 -5.05
N ASP A 84 -0.47 -10.72 -6.35
CA ASP A 84 0.12 -11.86 -7.05
C ASP A 84 0.94 -11.39 -8.25
N HIS A 85 2.15 -11.96 -8.42
CA HIS A 85 3.01 -11.73 -9.57
C HIS A 85 3.86 -12.98 -9.85
N ALA A 86 3.74 -13.55 -11.03
CA ALA A 86 4.39 -14.82 -11.37
C ALA A 86 4.12 -15.89 -10.30
N GLY A 87 5.14 -16.41 -9.62
CA GLY A 87 5.00 -17.34 -8.47
C GLY A 87 4.95 -16.67 -7.09
N MET A 88 4.92 -15.34 -7.02
CA MET A 88 4.80 -14.58 -5.77
C MET A 88 3.33 -14.43 -5.38
N HIS A 89 2.99 -14.78 -4.14
CA HIS A 89 1.66 -14.65 -3.56
C HIS A 89 1.75 -13.94 -2.22
N LEU A 90 1.47 -12.66 -2.19
CA LEU A 90 1.51 -11.85 -0.96
C LEU A 90 0.12 -11.69 -0.36
N ARG A 91 0.07 -11.73 0.97
CA ARG A 91 -1.11 -11.37 1.76
C ARG A 91 -0.71 -10.31 2.77
N MET A 92 -1.29 -9.13 2.65
CA MET A 92 -0.91 -7.95 3.43
C MET A 92 -2.10 -7.49 4.27
N ARG A 93 -1.83 -7.25 5.56
CA ARG A 93 -2.86 -6.74 6.48
C ARG A 93 -2.97 -5.23 6.33
N MET A 94 -4.15 -4.78 6.02
CA MET A 94 -4.54 -3.38 6.10
C MET A 94 -4.98 -3.03 7.52
N GLY A 95 -4.76 -1.77 7.94
CA GLY A 95 -5.21 -1.31 9.26
C GLY A 95 -5.49 0.17 9.30
N LEU A 96 -6.63 0.55 9.84
CA LEU A 96 -7.03 1.93 10.10
C LEU A 96 -6.58 2.29 11.52
N THR A 97 -5.45 2.98 11.61
CA THR A 97 -4.83 3.38 12.88
C THR A 97 -4.99 4.89 13.10
N SER A 98 -4.32 5.45 14.10
CA SER A 98 -4.28 6.92 14.28
C SER A 98 -3.49 7.67 13.19
N PHE A 99 -3.00 6.97 12.17
CA PHE A 99 -2.28 7.53 11.03
C PHE A 99 -3.11 7.42 9.75
N LYS A 100 -2.83 8.30 8.77
CA LYS A 100 -3.47 8.27 7.44
C LYS A 100 -3.05 7.09 6.56
N HIS A 101 -1.93 6.44 6.90
CA HIS A 101 -1.41 5.28 6.17
C HIS A 101 -2.16 4.00 6.57
N VAL A 102 -2.44 3.15 5.59
CA VAL A 102 -3.31 1.98 5.75
C VAL A 102 -2.58 0.64 5.74
N GLY A 103 -1.25 0.66 5.70
CA GLY A 103 -0.43 -0.55 5.80
C GLY A 103 0.38 -0.89 4.56
N ILE A 104 0.03 -0.39 3.38
CA ILE A 104 0.79 -0.60 2.14
C ILE A 104 0.89 0.68 1.32
N PHE A 105 1.86 0.69 0.41
CA PHE A 105 2.05 1.65 -0.65
C PHE A 105 1.88 0.92 -1.98
N PRO A 106 0.70 0.94 -2.62
CA PRO A 106 0.40 0.15 -3.82
C PRO A 106 1.32 0.47 -5.01
N GLU A 107 1.79 1.72 -5.09
CA GLU A 107 2.76 2.16 -6.11
C GLU A 107 4.08 1.40 -6.05
N GLN A 108 4.40 0.78 -4.91
CA GLN A 108 5.59 -0.06 -4.75
C GLN A 108 5.47 -1.45 -5.39
N ALA A 109 4.31 -1.82 -5.91
CA ALA A 109 4.10 -3.14 -6.52
C ALA A 109 5.08 -3.41 -7.69
N ALA A 110 5.41 -2.39 -8.50
CA ALA A 110 6.43 -2.53 -9.54
C ALA A 110 7.81 -2.89 -8.97
N ASN A 111 8.18 -2.29 -7.83
CA ASN A 111 9.42 -2.60 -7.14
C ASN A 111 9.38 -4.01 -6.52
N TRP A 112 8.25 -4.47 -6.02
CA TRP A 112 8.10 -5.84 -5.51
C TRP A 112 8.31 -6.86 -6.63
N ASN A 113 7.75 -6.62 -7.82
CA ASN A 113 7.96 -7.46 -9.00
C ASN A 113 9.44 -7.51 -9.39
N PHE A 114 10.07 -6.33 -9.50
CA PHE A 114 11.49 -6.23 -9.82
C PHE A 114 12.38 -7.00 -8.83
N ILE A 115 12.12 -6.86 -7.53
CA ILE A 115 12.88 -7.58 -6.48
C ILE A 115 12.67 -9.08 -6.62
N TYR A 116 11.42 -9.54 -6.74
CA TYR A 116 11.08 -10.94 -6.89
C TYR A 116 11.78 -11.55 -8.10
N ASP A 117 11.61 -10.97 -9.30
CA ASP A 117 12.15 -11.49 -10.55
C ASP A 117 13.68 -11.57 -10.54
N ASN A 118 14.35 -10.55 -9.98
CA ASN A 118 15.81 -10.57 -9.84
C ASN A 118 16.29 -11.65 -8.86
N CYS A 119 15.61 -11.83 -7.73
CA CYS A 119 15.96 -12.89 -6.78
C CYS A 119 15.74 -14.29 -7.39
N VAL A 120 14.65 -14.50 -8.11
CA VAL A 120 14.37 -15.76 -8.84
C VAL A 120 15.48 -16.03 -9.85
N ARG A 121 15.88 -15.03 -10.65
CA ARG A 121 16.96 -15.16 -11.62
C ARG A 121 18.29 -15.54 -10.95
N MET A 122 18.67 -14.84 -9.88
CA MET A 122 19.90 -15.15 -9.12
C MET A 122 19.90 -16.59 -8.60
N ARG A 123 18.76 -17.07 -8.12
CA ARG A 123 18.63 -18.47 -7.66
C ARG A 123 18.77 -19.48 -8.80
N ALA A 124 18.20 -19.19 -9.97
CA ALA A 124 18.36 -20.04 -11.15
C ALA A 124 19.84 -20.15 -11.58
N GLU A 125 20.65 -19.13 -11.29
CA GLU A 125 22.11 -19.12 -11.50
C GLU A 125 22.89 -19.81 -10.35
N GLY A 126 22.22 -20.47 -9.41
CA GLY A 126 22.85 -21.17 -8.28
C GLY A 126 23.30 -20.26 -7.13
N ARG A 127 22.91 -18.99 -7.12
CA ARG A 127 23.26 -18.02 -6.07
C ARG A 127 22.15 -17.91 -5.03
N THR A 128 22.50 -17.64 -3.77
CA THR A 128 21.53 -17.27 -2.73
C THR A 128 21.48 -15.74 -2.61
N PRO A 129 20.38 -15.09 -3.06
CA PRO A 129 20.29 -13.64 -2.95
C PRO A 129 20.25 -13.21 -1.49
N LYS A 130 20.98 -12.13 -1.15
CA LYS A 130 20.93 -11.45 0.15
C LYS A 130 20.35 -10.07 -0.07
N VAL A 131 19.24 -9.73 0.59
CA VAL A 131 18.52 -8.48 0.39
C VAL A 131 18.45 -7.71 1.70
N LEU A 132 18.96 -6.49 1.68
CA LEU A 132 18.78 -5.51 2.75
C LEU A 132 17.67 -4.54 2.34
N ASN A 133 16.57 -4.53 3.11
CA ASN A 133 15.48 -3.58 2.93
C ASN A 133 15.57 -2.51 4.03
N LEU A 134 15.94 -1.29 3.64
CA LEU A 134 15.97 -0.11 4.50
C LEU A 134 14.67 0.68 4.32
N PHE A 135 14.22 1.34 5.39
CA PHE A 135 12.92 2.02 5.43
C PHE A 135 11.77 1.05 5.09
N ALA A 136 11.85 -0.10 5.70
CA ALA A 136 11.16 -1.30 5.22
C ALA A 136 9.65 -1.28 5.47
N TYR A 137 9.16 -0.37 6.30
CA TYR A 137 7.75 -0.19 6.64
C TYR A 137 7.11 -1.52 7.04
N THR A 138 5.95 -1.89 6.48
CA THR A 138 5.26 -3.17 6.75
C THR A 138 5.84 -4.36 5.98
N GLY A 139 6.90 -4.15 5.18
CA GLY A 139 7.70 -5.22 4.62
C GLY A 139 7.33 -5.71 3.23
N GLY A 140 6.59 -4.97 2.42
CA GLY A 140 6.22 -5.42 1.06
C GLY A 140 7.42 -5.90 0.23
N ALA A 141 8.50 -5.12 0.18
CA ALA A 141 9.75 -5.50 -0.52
C ALA A 141 10.46 -6.70 0.13
N THR A 142 10.44 -6.79 1.47
CA THR A 142 10.99 -7.94 2.20
C THR A 142 10.22 -9.22 1.88
N LEU A 143 8.89 -9.15 1.86
CA LEU A 143 8.03 -10.29 1.52
C LEU A 143 8.26 -10.75 0.08
N ALA A 144 8.41 -9.81 -0.86
CA ALA A 144 8.73 -10.12 -2.26
C ALA A 144 10.06 -10.87 -2.38
N ALA A 145 11.11 -10.39 -1.74
CA ALA A 145 12.41 -11.06 -1.71
C ALA A 145 12.35 -12.45 -1.05
N ARG A 146 11.63 -12.57 0.07
CA ARG A 146 11.43 -13.86 0.77
C ARG A 146 10.65 -14.86 -0.07
N ALA A 147 9.61 -14.43 -0.76
CA ALA A 147 8.84 -15.28 -1.67
C ALA A 147 9.70 -15.89 -2.77
N ALA A 148 10.75 -15.17 -3.22
CA ALA A 148 11.76 -15.66 -4.15
C ALA A 148 12.86 -16.50 -3.48
N GLY A 149 12.81 -16.74 -2.16
CA GLY A 149 13.79 -17.51 -1.41
C GLY A 149 15.09 -16.78 -1.09
N ALA A 150 15.08 -15.46 -1.02
CA ALA A 150 16.23 -14.67 -0.60
C ALA A 150 16.40 -14.67 0.94
N ASP A 151 17.65 -14.53 1.41
CA ASP A 151 17.92 -14.12 2.77
C ASP A 151 17.67 -12.61 2.90
N THR A 152 16.87 -12.21 3.88
CA THR A 152 16.43 -10.81 3.99
C THR A 152 16.78 -10.21 5.35
N THR A 153 17.26 -8.98 5.33
CA THR A 153 17.38 -8.12 6.52
C THR A 153 16.38 -6.97 6.37
N HIS A 154 15.47 -6.86 7.32
CA HIS A 154 14.40 -5.86 7.34
C HIS A 154 14.70 -4.81 8.41
N VAL A 155 14.85 -3.55 8.01
CA VAL A 155 15.23 -2.45 8.91
C VAL A 155 14.28 -1.27 8.74
N ASP A 156 13.68 -0.84 9.84
CA ASP A 156 12.89 0.39 9.92
C ASP A 156 13.16 1.10 11.25
N SER A 157 13.06 2.42 11.26
CA SER A 157 13.23 3.24 12.45
C SER A 157 12.01 3.21 13.37
N VAL A 158 10.84 2.86 12.84
CA VAL A 158 9.57 2.83 13.56
C VAL A 158 9.34 1.44 14.14
N LYS A 159 9.60 1.27 15.44
CA LYS A 159 9.46 -0.01 16.14
C LYS A 159 8.11 -0.70 15.88
N GLN A 160 7.03 0.05 15.82
CA GLN A 160 5.65 -0.47 15.67
C GLN A 160 5.38 -1.16 14.31
N VAL A 161 6.21 -0.92 13.30
CA VAL A 161 6.05 -1.55 11.98
C VAL A 161 6.93 -2.78 11.79
N VAL A 162 7.84 -3.07 12.73
CA VAL A 162 8.76 -4.24 12.70
C VAL A 162 8.50 -5.26 13.82
N THR A 163 7.48 -5.04 14.65
CA THR A 163 7.01 -5.96 15.71
C THR A 163 5.57 -6.51 15.36
#